data_0a43b0e3f6b5d4614446a950911ef69d
#
_entry.id   0a43b0e3f6b5d4614446a950911ef69d
#
_cell.length_a   1.000
_cell.length_b   1.000
_cell.length_c   1.000
_cell.angle_alpha   90.00
_cell.angle_beta   90.00
_cell.angle_gamma   90.00
#
_symmetry.space_group_name_H-M   'P 1'
#
loop_
_entity.id
_entity.type
_entity.pdbx_description
1 polymer ?
#
loop_
_entity_poly.entity_id
_entity_poly.type
_entity_poly.pdbx_seq_one_letter_code
_entity_poly.pdbx_strand_id
1 'polypeptide(L)'
;GLDFVAAARGGLLHDLYLCKWEETDVGLWERLVIHPKMALKNASKFALSDLEKDIIVKHMWPVTLSLPRHRESVVVSLADKICTVAELCYIYRWTKVGEHLGLFLRKRVPNPGFAR
;
A
#
# COMPACT_ATOMS: atom_id res chain seq x y z
N GLY A 1 1.83 18.62 -20.73
CA GLY A 1 0.85 17.74 -20.08
C GLY A 1 1.51 16.71 -19.19
N LEU A 2 0.71 15.89 -18.52
CA LEU A 2 1.21 14.75 -17.75
C LEU A 2 1.36 13.52 -18.67
N ASP A 3 2.38 12.71 -18.43
CA ASP A 3 2.53 11.40 -19.06
C ASP A 3 1.69 10.37 -18.32
N PHE A 4 0.44 10.19 -18.76
CA PHE A 4 -0.51 9.28 -18.13
C PHE A 4 -0.10 7.80 -18.26
N VAL A 5 0.63 7.44 -19.30
CA VAL A 5 1.09 6.05 -19.50
C VAL A 5 2.18 5.73 -18.49
N ALA A 6 3.17 6.60 -18.33
CA ALA A 6 4.21 6.43 -17.32
C ALA A 6 3.64 6.49 -15.90
N ALA A 7 2.68 7.39 -15.63
CA ALA A 7 2.00 7.48 -14.35
C ALA A 7 1.23 6.18 -14.02
N ALA A 8 0.48 5.64 -14.96
CA ALA A 8 -0.25 4.38 -14.79
C ALA A 8 0.70 3.19 -14.59
N ARG A 9 1.76 3.10 -15.39
CA ARG A 9 2.76 2.03 -15.30
C ARG A 9 3.55 2.08 -14.00
N GLY A 10 4.03 3.27 -13.62
CA GLY A 10 4.71 3.48 -12.35
C GLY A 10 3.79 3.22 -11.16
N GLY A 11 2.54 3.68 -11.23
CA GLY A 11 1.52 3.42 -10.22
C GLY A 11 1.16 1.94 -10.08
N LEU A 12 1.17 1.17 -11.16
CA LEU A 12 0.94 -0.27 -11.11
C LEU A 12 2.11 -1.05 -10.48
N LEU A 13 3.33 -0.55 -10.68
CA LEU A 13 4.57 -1.22 -10.26
C LEU A 13 5.11 -0.72 -8.91
N HIS A 14 4.54 0.35 -8.33
CA HIS A 14 5.12 0.99 -7.15
C HIS A 14 5.17 0.07 -5.92
N ASP A 15 4.26 -0.88 -5.81
CA ASP A 15 4.18 -1.85 -4.72
C ASP A 15 4.62 -3.26 -5.12
N LEU A 16 5.37 -3.40 -6.20
CA LEU A 16 5.89 -4.69 -6.64
C LEU A 16 7.04 -5.17 -5.74
N TYR A 17 6.75 -5.43 -4.48
CA TYR A 17 7.70 -6.05 -3.56
C TYR A 17 7.22 -7.44 -3.15
N LEU A 18 8.12 -8.42 -3.28
CA LEU A 18 7.89 -9.81 -2.93
C LEU A 18 8.64 -10.07 -1.61
N CYS A 19 8.05 -9.65 -0.50
CA CYS A 19 8.62 -9.85 0.82
C CYS A 19 7.51 -10.20 1.83
N LYS A 20 7.75 -11.25 2.61
CA LYS A 20 6.90 -11.58 3.75
C LYS A 20 7.40 -10.79 4.96
N TRP A 21 6.79 -9.66 5.21
CA TRP A 21 7.17 -8.77 6.33
C TRP A 21 7.01 -9.41 7.71
N GLU A 22 6.15 -10.43 7.82
CA GLU A 22 5.91 -11.17 9.07
C GLU A 22 7.15 -11.99 9.49
N GLU A 23 8.01 -12.32 8.54
CA GLU A 23 9.24 -13.08 8.78
C GLU A 23 10.46 -12.16 9.05
N THR A 24 10.27 -10.84 9.01
CA THR A 24 11.36 -9.87 9.20
C THR A 24 11.16 -9.09 10.48
N ASP A 25 12.19 -9.05 11.32
CA ASP A 25 12.24 -8.23 12.54
C ASP A 25 12.62 -6.77 12.21
N VAL A 26 11.88 -6.18 11.26
CA VAL A 26 12.13 -4.83 10.75
C VAL A 26 11.03 -3.89 11.22
N GLY A 27 11.42 -2.76 11.79
CA GLY A 27 10.49 -1.74 12.27
C GLY A 27 9.64 -1.11 11.17
N LEU A 28 8.46 -0.58 11.53
CA LEU A 28 7.54 0.05 10.58
C LEU A 28 8.20 1.15 9.72
N TRP A 29 8.99 2.01 10.34
CA TRP A 29 9.68 3.09 9.64
C TRP A 29 10.68 2.56 8.61
N GLU A 30 11.41 1.55 8.98
CA GLU A 30 12.38 0.88 8.11
C GLU A 30 11.70 0.23 6.89
N ARG A 31 10.52 -0.38 7.09
CA ARG A 31 9.68 -0.90 6.01
C ARG A 31 9.27 0.19 5.02
N LEU A 32 8.83 1.34 5.52
CA LEU A 32 8.43 2.49 4.68
C LEU A 32 9.57 3.02 3.80
N VAL A 33 10.82 2.88 4.24
CA VAL A 33 12.00 3.31 3.49
C VAL A 33 12.52 2.23 2.53
N ILE A 34 12.40 0.96 2.93
CA ILE A 34 12.98 -0.17 2.18
C ILE A 34 12.08 -0.61 1.04
N HIS A 35 10.75 -0.68 1.24
CA HIS A 35 9.88 -1.28 0.22
C HIS A 35 9.89 -0.57 -1.14
N PRO A 36 10.01 0.79 -1.26
CA PRO A 36 10.11 1.41 -2.57
C PRO A 36 11.36 0.99 -3.34
N LYS A 37 12.46 0.77 -2.63
CA LYS A 37 13.72 0.31 -3.24
C LYS A 37 13.60 -1.14 -3.70
N MET A 38 12.92 -1.97 -2.93
CA MET A 38 12.64 -3.36 -3.30
C MET A 38 11.69 -3.43 -4.50
N ALA A 39 10.65 -2.61 -4.52
CA ALA A 39 9.74 -2.49 -5.65
C ALA A 39 10.49 -2.08 -6.91
N LEU A 40 11.38 -1.09 -6.84
CA LEU A 40 12.23 -0.69 -7.97
C LEU A 40 13.11 -1.84 -8.46
N LYS A 41 13.76 -2.56 -7.55
CA LYS A 41 14.59 -3.73 -7.89
C LYS A 41 13.78 -4.79 -8.62
N ASN A 42 12.60 -5.13 -8.13
CA ASN A 42 11.73 -6.13 -8.74
C ASN A 42 11.15 -5.65 -10.09
N ALA A 43 10.85 -4.35 -10.21
CA ALA A 43 10.31 -3.76 -11.42
C ALA A 43 11.39 -3.49 -12.50
N SER A 44 12.67 -3.54 -12.17
CA SER A 44 13.79 -3.24 -13.10
C SER A 44 13.79 -4.09 -14.38
N LYS A 45 13.24 -5.31 -14.31
CA LYS A 45 13.06 -6.21 -15.46
C LYS A 45 12.09 -5.69 -16.54
N PHE A 46 11.31 -4.67 -16.25
CA PHE A 46 10.31 -4.13 -17.16
C PHE A 46 10.79 -2.93 -18.01
N ALA A 47 12.09 -2.69 -18.10
CA ALA A 47 12.67 -1.58 -18.87
C ALA A 47 12.02 -0.22 -18.51
N LEU A 48 12.17 0.21 -17.27
CA LEU A 48 11.56 1.43 -16.73
C LEU A 48 12.24 2.69 -17.26
N SER A 49 11.45 3.70 -17.61
CA SER A 49 11.91 5.08 -17.81
C SER A 49 12.35 5.72 -16.49
N ASP A 50 13.09 6.83 -16.56
CA ASP A 50 13.50 7.56 -15.35
C ASP A 50 12.32 8.15 -14.60
N LEU A 51 11.27 8.54 -15.31
CA LEU A 51 10.00 8.97 -14.73
C LEU A 51 9.32 7.85 -13.93
N GLU A 52 9.22 6.64 -14.51
CA GLU A 52 8.64 5.48 -13.82
C GLU A 52 9.45 5.07 -12.58
N LYS A 53 10.78 5.13 -12.67
CA LYS A 53 11.67 4.90 -11.51
C LYS A 53 11.43 5.93 -10.40
N ASP A 54 11.29 7.22 -10.75
CA ASP A 54 11.01 8.27 -9.80
C ASP A 54 9.66 8.04 -9.11
N ILE A 55 8.62 7.66 -9.86
CA ILE A 55 7.30 7.32 -9.32
C ILE A 55 7.44 6.19 -8.29
N ILE A 56 8.11 5.08 -8.64
CA ILE A 56 8.25 3.91 -7.78
C ILE A 56 9.02 4.26 -6.49
N VAL A 57 10.14 4.96 -6.60
CA VAL A 57 11.00 5.26 -5.43
C VAL A 57 10.41 6.33 -4.52
N LYS A 58 9.64 7.27 -5.09
CA LYS A 58 9.15 8.46 -4.39
C LYS A 58 7.70 8.39 -3.95
N HIS A 59 6.98 7.27 -4.22
CA HIS A 59 5.56 7.17 -3.89
C HIS A 59 5.25 7.30 -2.39
N MET A 60 6.24 7.05 -1.52
CA MET A 60 6.06 7.23 -0.07
C MET A 60 6.07 8.69 0.40
N TRP A 61 6.37 9.65 -0.49
CA TRP A 61 6.21 11.07 -0.15
C TRP A 61 4.72 11.41 0.10
N PRO A 62 4.39 12.26 1.07
CA PRO A 62 5.23 13.02 1.99
C PRO A 62 5.60 12.27 3.29
N VAL A 63 5.19 11.02 3.47
CA VAL A 63 5.49 10.21 4.67
C VAL A 63 7.00 10.06 4.85
N THR A 64 7.71 9.77 3.78
CA THR A 64 9.16 9.89 3.74
C THR A 64 9.54 11.24 3.11
N LEU A 65 10.66 11.84 3.54
CA LEU A 65 11.14 13.13 3.03
C LEU A 65 11.76 13.05 1.64
N SER A 66 11.53 11.97 0.91
CA SER A 66 12.08 11.71 -0.43
C SER A 66 11.25 12.43 -1.48
N LEU A 67 11.60 13.69 -1.77
CA LEU A 67 10.83 14.57 -2.66
C LEU A 67 10.76 14.03 -4.11
N PRO A 68 9.57 13.92 -4.71
CA PRO A 68 9.39 13.60 -6.11
C PRO A 68 10.03 14.64 -7.04
N ARG A 69 10.59 14.19 -8.15
CA ARG A 69 11.18 15.08 -9.18
C ARG A 69 10.19 15.45 -10.28
N HIS A 70 9.18 14.63 -10.50
CA HIS A 70 8.21 14.78 -11.58
C HIS A 70 6.81 15.01 -11.02
N ARG A 71 5.98 15.72 -11.78
CA ARG A 71 4.57 15.99 -11.41
C ARG A 71 3.76 14.70 -11.31
N GLU A 72 4.05 13.75 -12.20
CA GLU A 72 3.44 12.41 -12.21
C GLU A 72 3.74 11.67 -10.91
N SER A 73 4.97 11.76 -10.40
CA SER A 73 5.35 11.14 -9.13
C SER A 73 4.58 11.74 -7.95
N VAL A 74 4.34 13.06 -7.96
CA VAL A 74 3.50 13.72 -6.96
C VAL A 74 2.06 13.23 -7.04
N VAL A 75 1.49 13.19 -8.25
CA VAL A 75 0.10 12.75 -8.47
C VAL A 75 -0.09 11.31 -8.02
N VAL A 76 0.80 10.39 -8.41
CA VAL A 76 0.71 8.98 -8.02
C VAL A 76 0.88 8.83 -6.51
N SER A 77 1.84 9.53 -5.89
CA SER A 77 2.05 9.49 -4.45
C SER A 77 0.81 9.96 -3.66
N LEU A 78 0.18 11.05 -4.09
CA LEU A 78 -1.04 11.56 -3.45
C LEU A 78 -2.23 10.63 -3.68
N ALA A 79 -2.40 10.10 -4.88
CA ALA A 79 -3.46 9.13 -5.19
C ALA A 79 -3.33 7.88 -4.32
N ASP A 80 -2.13 7.33 -4.17
CA ASP A 80 -1.85 6.20 -3.30
C ASP A 80 -2.23 6.49 -1.84
N LYS A 81 -1.87 7.66 -1.30
CA LYS A 81 -2.24 8.04 0.08
C LYS A 81 -3.75 8.20 0.25
N ILE A 82 -4.44 8.79 -0.72
CA ILE A 82 -5.90 8.92 -0.71
C ILE A 82 -6.55 7.53 -0.72
N CYS A 83 -6.10 6.62 -1.59
CA CYS A 83 -6.60 5.25 -1.64
C CYS A 83 -6.34 4.52 -0.32
N THR A 84 -5.14 4.62 0.24
CA THR A 84 -4.79 4.00 1.53
C THR A 84 -5.70 4.50 2.65
N VAL A 85 -5.92 5.81 2.77
CA VAL A 85 -6.84 6.37 3.77
C VAL A 85 -8.26 5.90 3.56
N ALA A 86 -8.74 5.88 2.31
CA ALA A 86 -10.08 5.40 1.97
C ALA A 86 -10.26 3.91 2.33
N GLU A 87 -9.27 3.07 2.05
CA GLU A 87 -9.25 1.65 2.41
C GLU A 87 -9.28 1.45 3.92
N LEU A 88 -8.45 2.19 4.67
CA LEU A 88 -8.43 2.13 6.13
C LEU A 88 -9.78 2.55 6.73
N CYS A 89 -10.41 3.61 6.22
CA CYS A 89 -11.74 4.05 6.64
C CYS A 89 -12.80 3.00 6.31
N TYR A 90 -12.72 2.37 5.15
CA TYR A 90 -13.63 1.31 4.73
C TYR A 90 -13.49 0.06 5.60
N ILE A 91 -12.27 -0.41 5.85
CA ILE A 91 -11.98 -1.55 6.73
C ILE A 91 -12.46 -1.25 8.15
N TYR A 92 -12.15 -0.06 8.68
CA TYR A 92 -12.60 0.35 10.01
C TYR A 92 -14.11 0.31 10.13
N ARG A 93 -14.84 0.83 9.13
CA ARG A 93 -16.30 0.81 9.11
C ARG A 93 -16.86 -0.62 9.11
N TRP A 94 -16.26 -1.51 8.31
CA TRP A 94 -16.69 -2.90 8.22
C TRP A 94 -16.35 -3.70 9.47
N THR A 95 -15.20 -3.47 10.11
CA THR A 95 -14.85 -4.11 11.38
C THR A 95 -15.81 -3.71 12.49
N LYS A 96 -16.19 -2.43 12.57
CA LYS A 96 -17.20 -1.95 13.50
C LYS A 96 -18.57 -2.57 13.28
N VAL A 97 -19.02 -2.66 12.02
CA VAL A 97 -20.26 -3.36 11.66
C VAL A 97 -20.16 -4.84 12.00
N GLY A 98 -19.03 -5.48 11.70
CA GLY A 98 -18.77 -6.88 12.01
C GLY A 98 -18.78 -7.17 13.52
N GLU A 99 -18.19 -6.31 14.34
CA GLU A 99 -18.24 -6.40 15.81
C GLU A 99 -19.68 -6.32 16.32
N HIS A 100 -20.46 -5.36 15.84
CA HIS A 100 -21.86 -5.20 16.23
C HIS A 100 -22.71 -6.40 15.79
N LEU A 101 -22.51 -6.89 14.57
CA LEU A 101 -23.19 -8.06 14.04
C LEU A 101 -22.77 -9.34 14.78
N GLY A 102 -21.48 -9.49 15.06
CA GLY A 102 -20.93 -10.60 15.83
C GLY A 102 -21.46 -10.67 17.25
N LEU A 103 -21.59 -9.52 17.93
CA LEU A 103 -22.23 -9.42 19.24
C LEU A 103 -23.71 -9.78 19.19
N PHE A 104 -24.41 -9.38 18.12
CA PHE A 104 -25.81 -9.69 17.91
C PHE A 104 -26.04 -11.19 17.67
N LEU A 105 -25.22 -11.80 16.81
CA LEU A 105 -25.29 -13.23 16.48
C LEU A 105 -24.85 -14.10 17.66
N ARG A 106 -23.85 -13.66 18.43
CA ARG A 106 -23.37 -14.39 19.64
C ARG A 106 -24.44 -14.48 20.74
N LYS A 107 -25.36 -13.53 20.77
CA LYS A 107 -26.54 -13.59 21.67
C LYS A 107 -27.62 -14.56 21.18
N ARG A 108 -27.63 -14.95 19.91
CA ARG A 108 -28.66 -15.79 19.30
C ARG A 108 -28.22 -17.23 18.98
N VAL A 109 -26.93 -17.48 18.86
CA VAL A 109 -26.41 -18.82 18.53
C VAL A 109 -25.60 -19.32 19.72
N PRO A 110 -26.01 -20.41 20.38
CA PRO A 110 -25.16 -21.08 21.36
C PRO A 110 -23.88 -21.53 20.64
N ASN A 111 -22.75 -21.24 21.25
CA ASN A 111 -21.43 -21.58 20.72
C ASN A 111 -21.40 -23.11 20.37
N PRO A 112 -21.30 -23.52 19.11
CA PRO A 112 -21.01 -24.90 18.81
C PRO A 112 -19.57 -25.10 19.24
N GLY A 113 -19.38 -25.75 20.41
CA GLY A 113 -18.06 -26.08 20.90
C GLY A 113 -17.26 -26.76 19.78
N PHE A 114 -16.27 -26.05 19.26
CA PHE A 114 -15.22 -26.68 18.52
C PHE A 114 -14.45 -27.55 19.53
N ALA A 115 -14.86 -28.79 19.66
CA ALA A 115 -14.00 -29.82 20.23
C ALA A 115 -12.76 -29.91 19.34
N ARG A 116 -11.62 -29.71 19.96
CA ARG A 116 -10.31 -29.97 19.33
C ARG A 116 -10.18 -31.42 18.91
#